data_92724721d48f00cfccdde520a4a29426
#
_entry.id   92724721d48f00cfccdde520a4a29426
#
_cell.length_a   1.000
_cell.length_b   1.000
_cell.length_c   1.000
_cell.angle_alpha   90.00
_cell.angle_beta   90.00
_cell.angle_gamma   90.00
#
_symmetry.space_group_name_H-M   'P 1'
#
loop_
_entity.id
_entity.type
_entity.pdbx_description
1 polymer ?
#
loop_
_entity_poly.entity_id
_entity_poly.type
_entity_poly.pdbx_seq_one_letter_code
_entity_poly.pdbx_strand_id
1 'polypeptide(L)'
;MAAIKVKTAKRVIPMIYAYTTPEIKRHDGWTKIGYTEQDVDKRLNQQTHTADVEYKEEWRGTAIFDDGSGEVFRDTDFHAYLRKNKVEVQEEKDNEWFHITGPESRIKFYEFKENRGVLKSLDVVSPYKLRKEQQEAVDQTVAYRNSHEQGEFLWNAKPRFGKTLSVYDFCK
;
A
#
# COMPACT_ATOMS: atom_id res chain seq x y z
N MET A 1 56.83 -2.31 7.08
CA MET A 1 55.48 -1.79 7.48
C MET A 1 54.43 -2.74 6.93
N ALA A 2 53.62 -3.35 7.76
CA ALA A 2 52.54 -4.24 7.33
C ALA A 2 51.37 -3.40 6.85
N ALA A 3 50.91 -3.63 5.63
CA ALA A 3 49.73 -2.94 5.07
C ALA A 3 48.47 -3.41 5.77
N ILE A 4 47.76 -2.50 6.41
CA ILE A 4 46.45 -2.77 7.02
C ILE A 4 45.44 -2.94 5.89
N LYS A 5 45.01 -4.17 5.62
CA LYS A 5 43.87 -4.44 4.71
C LYS A 5 42.58 -4.11 5.43
N VAL A 6 42.02 -2.94 5.14
CA VAL A 6 40.67 -2.59 5.58
C VAL A 6 39.68 -3.39 4.72
N LYS A 7 39.00 -4.38 5.32
CA LYS A 7 37.87 -5.07 4.69
C LYS A 7 36.65 -4.16 4.78
N THR A 8 36.29 -3.49 3.68
CA THR A 8 35.01 -2.80 3.59
C THR A 8 33.90 -3.85 3.52
N ALA A 9 33.02 -3.89 4.52
CA ALA A 9 31.81 -4.70 4.46
C ALA A 9 30.90 -4.14 3.35
N LYS A 10 30.49 -5.01 2.40
CA LYS A 10 29.52 -4.63 1.39
C LYS A 10 28.22 -4.30 2.09
N ARG A 11 27.72 -3.07 1.97
CA ARG A 11 26.43 -2.67 2.55
C ARG A 11 25.34 -3.48 1.86
N VAL A 12 24.73 -4.39 2.60
CA VAL A 12 23.58 -5.17 2.14
C VAL A 12 22.33 -4.34 2.37
N ILE A 13 21.55 -4.13 1.31
CA ILE A 13 20.24 -3.49 1.41
C ILE A 13 19.22 -4.62 1.51
N PRO A 14 18.51 -4.74 2.64
CA PRO A 14 17.50 -5.77 2.79
C PRO A 14 16.28 -5.47 1.91
N MET A 15 15.67 -6.54 1.40
CA MET A 15 14.56 -6.47 0.46
C MET A 15 13.37 -7.29 0.96
N ILE A 16 12.17 -6.78 0.72
CA ILE A 16 10.93 -7.56 0.71
C ILE A 16 10.62 -7.90 -0.75
N TYR A 17 10.14 -9.11 -0.97
CA TYR A 17 9.71 -9.58 -2.28
C TYR A 17 8.39 -10.33 -2.17
N ALA A 18 7.63 -10.32 -3.24
CA ALA A 18 6.38 -11.05 -3.35
C ALA A 18 6.31 -11.82 -4.66
N TYR A 19 5.81 -13.04 -4.57
CA TYR A 19 5.63 -13.89 -5.74
C TYR A 19 4.39 -14.80 -5.62
N THR A 20 3.95 -15.28 -6.77
CA THR A 20 2.88 -16.26 -6.92
C THR A 20 3.40 -17.54 -7.57
N THR A 21 2.69 -18.63 -7.43
CA THR A 21 2.99 -19.92 -8.05
C THR A 21 1.79 -20.38 -8.87
N PRO A 22 1.66 -19.90 -10.13
CA PRO A 22 0.45 -20.08 -10.94
C PRO A 22 0.06 -21.53 -11.22
N GLU A 23 1.05 -22.45 -11.20
CA GLU A 23 0.81 -23.86 -11.44
C GLU A 23 0.17 -24.60 -10.24
N ILE A 24 0.26 -24.01 -9.06
CA ILE A 24 -0.25 -24.63 -7.84
C ILE A 24 -1.66 -24.11 -7.53
N LYS A 25 -2.68 -24.88 -7.91
CA LYS A 25 -4.10 -24.50 -7.72
C LYS A 25 -4.47 -24.07 -6.29
N ARG A 26 -3.88 -24.68 -5.27
CA ARG A 26 -4.12 -24.29 -3.86
C ARG A 26 -3.59 -22.91 -3.51
N HIS A 27 -2.75 -22.30 -4.35
CA HIS A 27 -2.20 -20.96 -4.20
C HIS A 27 -2.91 -19.94 -5.11
N ASP A 28 -4.01 -20.33 -5.75
CA ASP A 28 -4.80 -19.41 -6.56
C ASP A 28 -5.38 -18.29 -5.67
N GLY A 29 -5.12 -17.03 -6.03
CA GLY A 29 -5.44 -15.88 -5.21
C GLY A 29 -4.49 -15.60 -4.03
N TRP A 30 -3.44 -16.40 -3.86
CA TRP A 30 -2.47 -16.26 -2.78
C TRP A 30 -1.14 -15.68 -3.28
N THR A 31 -0.57 -14.76 -2.52
CA THR A 31 0.76 -14.20 -2.76
C THR A 31 1.67 -14.51 -1.58
N LYS A 32 2.83 -15.06 -1.86
CA LYS A 32 3.88 -15.25 -0.85
C LYS A 32 4.72 -13.98 -0.72
N ILE A 33 4.98 -13.58 0.53
CA ILE A 33 5.74 -12.38 0.83
C ILE A 33 6.89 -12.76 1.77
N GLY A 34 8.11 -12.48 1.34
CA GLY A 34 9.32 -12.86 2.06
C GLY A 34 10.36 -11.75 2.16
N TYR A 35 11.38 -11.99 2.96
CA TYR A 35 12.50 -11.08 3.22
C TYR A 35 13.83 -11.70 2.80
N THR A 36 14.75 -10.87 2.35
CA THR A 36 16.11 -11.31 2.08
C THR A 36 17.13 -10.18 2.26
N GLU A 37 18.31 -10.55 2.77
CA GLU A 37 19.52 -9.72 2.77
C GLU A 37 20.47 -10.09 1.62
N GLN A 38 20.04 -11.02 0.77
CA GLN A 38 20.76 -11.45 -0.42
C GLN A 38 20.08 -10.88 -1.68
N ASP A 39 20.64 -11.19 -2.82
CA ASP A 39 19.99 -10.95 -4.10
C ASP A 39 18.65 -11.68 -4.17
N VAL A 40 17.59 -10.97 -4.60
CA VAL A 40 16.21 -11.50 -4.62
C VAL A 40 16.09 -12.67 -5.59
N ASP A 41 16.71 -12.57 -6.78
CA ASP A 41 16.63 -13.62 -7.79
C ASP A 41 17.31 -14.90 -7.29
N LYS A 42 18.44 -14.75 -6.63
CA LYS A 42 19.14 -15.87 -6.00
C LYS A 42 18.27 -16.50 -4.90
N ARG A 43 17.60 -15.68 -4.09
CA ARG A 43 16.72 -16.17 -3.01
C ARG A 43 15.50 -16.90 -3.56
N LEU A 44 14.83 -16.34 -4.57
CA LEU A 44 13.68 -16.96 -5.23
C LEU A 44 14.07 -18.30 -5.87
N ASN A 45 15.17 -18.34 -6.61
CA ASN A 45 15.68 -19.57 -7.20
C ASN A 45 15.99 -20.65 -6.14
N GLN A 46 16.56 -20.28 -4.99
CA GLN A 46 16.78 -21.24 -3.90
C GLN A 46 15.49 -21.82 -3.32
N GLN A 47 14.45 -21.01 -3.21
CA GLN A 47 13.17 -21.44 -2.65
C GLN A 47 12.35 -22.30 -3.62
N THR A 48 12.35 -21.96 -4.91
CA THR A 48 11.51 -22.59 -5.92
C THR A 48 12.20 -23.76 -6.61
N HIS A 49 13.52 -23.68 -6.82
CA HIS A 49 14.29 -24.75 -7.46
C HIS A 49 14.27 -26.07 -6.65
N THR A 50 14.18 -26.00 -5.33
CA THR A 50 14.09 -27.19 -4.47
C THR A 50 12.73 -27.89 -4.63
N ALA A 51 11.70 -27.19 -5.11
CA ALA A 51 10.34 -27.68 -5.28
C ALA A 51 9.96 -27.93 -6.75
N ASP A 52 10.85 -27.60 -7.71
CA ASP A 52 10.59 -27.65 -9.17
C ASP A 52 9.27 -26.97 -9.55
N VAL A 53 9.01 -25.79 -8.98
CA VAL A 53 7.78 -25.03 -9.14
C VAL A 53 8.07 -23.72 -9.87
N GLU A 54 7.32 -23.46 -10.94
CA GLU A 54 7.35 -22.16 -11.59
C GLU A 54 6.76 -21.07 -10.67
N TYR A 55 7.45 -19.94 -10.61
CA TYR A 55 6.99 -18.77 -9.86
C TYR A 55 6.93 -17.54 -10.76
N LYS A 56 6.04 -16.63 -10.41
CA LYS A 56 5.96 -15.30 -11.01
C LYS A 56 6.25 -14.27 -9.92
N GLU A 57 7.35 -13.55 -10.07
CA GLU A 57 7.60 -12.41 -9.20
C GLU A 57 6.56 -11.32 -9.48
N GLU A 58 5.90 -10.85 -8.44
CA GLU A 58 4.89 -9.79 -8.52
C GLU A 58 5.52 -8.42 -8.28
N TRP A 59 6.38 -8.33 -7.26
CA TRP A 59 7.12 -7.10 -6.95
C TRP A 59 8.25 -7.36 -5.96
N ARG A 60 9.18 -6.40 -5.90
CA ARG A 60 10.22 -6.30 -4.87
C ARG A 60 10.38 -4.85 -4.41
N GLY A 61 10.87 -4.63 -3.19
CA GLY A 61 11.12 -3.30 -2.63
C GLY A 61 12.10 -3.35 -1.47
N THR A 62 12.72 -2.21 -1.17
CA THR A 62 13.66 -2.11 -0.04
C THR A 62 12.92 -2.21 1.29
N ALA A 63 13.46 -3.01 2.21
CA ALA A 63 12.94 -3.15 3.58
C ALA A 63 13.41 -1.99 4.48
N ILE A 64 13.22 -0.76 4.02
CA ILE A 64 13.59 0.48 4.70
C ILE A 64 12.39 1.41 4.67
N PHE A 65 12.04 2.05 5.79
CA PHE A 65 10.94 3.01 5.84
C PHE A 65 11.22 4.24 4.98
N ASP A 66 10.17 4.83 4.41
CA ASP A 66 10.27 5.97 3.48
C ASP A 66 10.26 7.35 4.19
N ASP A 67 10.43 7.36 5.51
CA ASP A 67 10.44 8.57 6.35
C ASP A 67 11.79 9.26 6.48
N GLY A 68 12.79 8.80 5.77
CA GLY A 68 14.15 9.32 5.80
C GLY A 68 14.99 8.86 7.01
N SER A 69 14.45 8.05 7.93
CA SER A 69 15.18 7.53 9.09
C SER A 69 16.28 6.54 8.72
N GLY A 70 16.11 5.84 7.60
CA GLY A 70 16.96 4.72 7.21
C GLY A 70 16.75 3.46 8.05
N GLU A 71 15.70 3.43 8.88
CA GLU A 71 15.36 2.28 9.71
C GLU A 71 14.87 1.11 8.88
N VAL A 72 15.38 -0.07 9.21
CA VAL A 72 15.08 -1.33 8.52
C VAL A 72 13.95 -2.05 9.25
N PHE A 73 13.05 -2.68 8.49
CA PHE A 73 12.02 -3.58 9.01
C PHE A 73 12.16 -4.99 8.41
N ARG A 74 11.44 -5.95 8.98
CA ARG A 74 11.40 -7.32 8.50
C ARG A 74 10.04 -7.67 7.90
N ASP A 75 10.00 -8.80 7.19
CA ASP A 75 8.75 -9.38 6.68
C ASP A 75 7.71 -9.58 7.80
N THR A 76 8.16 -10.00 8.98
CA THR A 76 7.28 -10.17 10.16
C THR A 76 6.51 -8.91 10.53
N ASP A 77 7.11 -7.73 10.37
CA ASP A 77 6.47 -6.44 10.65
C ASP A 77 5.39 -6.14 9.59
N PHE A 78 5.70 -6.38 8.32
CA PHE A 78 4.75 -6.24 7.24
C PHE A 78 3.64 -7.30 7.29
N HIS A 79 3.97 -8.55 7.64
CA HIS A 79 2.97 -9.60 7.89
C HIS A 79 2.00 -9.23 9.01
N ALA A 80 2.50 -8.66 10.11
CA ALA A 80 1.66 -8.16 11.20
C ALA A 80 0.73 -7.04 10.73
N TYR A 81 1.21 -6.15 9.87
CA TYR A 81 0.40 -5.11 9.26
C TYR A 81 -0.71 -5.68 8.36
N LEU A 82 -0.41 -6.66 7.51
CA LEU A 82 -1.42 -7.32 6.67
C LEU A 82 -2.50 -8.00 7.51
N ARG A 83 -2.12 -8.70 8.59
CA ARG A 83 -3.09 -9.33 9.52
C ARG A 83 -3.98 -8.28 10.19
N LYS A 84 -3.43 -7.14 10.63
CA LYS A 84 -4.22 -6.01 11.16
C LYS A 84 -5.19 -5.46 10.13
N ASN A 85 -4.86 -5.50 8.84
CA ASN A 85 -5.74 -5.14 7.72
C ASN A 85 -6.74 -6.26 7.37
N LYS A 86 -6.84 -7.31 8.19
CA LYS A 86 -7.75 -8.46 7.99
C LYS A 86 -7.49 -9.23 6.68
N VAL A 87 -6.27 -9.16 6.16
CA VAL A 87 -5.86 -10.02 5.04
C VAL A 87 -5.72 -11.43 5.57
N GLU A 88 -6.41 -12.38 4.94
CA GLU A 88 -6.37 -13.79 5.30
C GLU A 88 -4.96 -14.36 5.10
N VAL A 89 -4.51 -15.17 6.05
CA VAL A 89 -3.21 -15.84 6.01
C VAL A 89 -3.42 -17.35 6.03
N GLN A 90 -2.59 -18.07 5.29
CA GLN A 90 -2.65 -19.54 5.31
C GLN A 90 -2.22 -20.05 6.69
N GLU A 91 -3.07 -20.86 7.35
CA GLU A 91 -2.85 -21.33 8.73
C GLU A 91 -1.77 -22.41 8.88
N GLU A 92 -1.28 -22.97 7.78
CA GLU A 92 -0.23 -23.99 7.79
C GLU A 92 1.15 -23.39 8.09
N LYS A 93 2.15 -24.25 8.36
CA LYS A 93 3.50 -23.94 8.87
C LYS A 93 4.24 -22.76 8.25
N ASP A 94 3.81 -22.28 7.08
CA ASP A 94 4.38 -21.13 6.37
C ASP A 94 3.42 -19.94 6.41
N ASN A 95 3.46 -19.17 7.48
CA ASN A 95 2.70 -17.92 7.69
C ASN A 95 3.05 -16.78 6.71
N GLU A 96 3.61 -17.09 5.54
CA GLU A 96 4.10 -16.13 4.54
C GLU A 96 3.18 -16.00 3.32
N TRP A 97 2.12 -16.85 3.23
CA TRP A 97 1.12 -16.79 2.18
C TRP A 97 -0.10 -15.99 2.62
N PHE A 98 -0.48 -15.00 1.85
CA PHE A 98 -1.59 -14.10 2.10
C PHE A 98 -2.59 -14.15 0.95
N HIS A 99 -3.88 -14.20 1.26
CA HIS A 99 -4.96 -14.15 0.27
C HIS A 99 -5.14 -12.70 -0.21
N ILE A 100 -4.27 -12.30 -1.10
CA ILE A 100 -4.19 -10.94 -1.66
C ILE A 100 -3.51 -11.02 -3.02
N THR A 101 -3.91 -10.18 -3.96
CA THR A 101 -3.25 -10.12 -5.27
C THR A 101 -1.89 -9.42 -5.20
N GLY A 102 -1.00 -9.72 -6.16
CA GLY A 102 0.30 -9.06 -6.27
C GLY A 102 0.21 -7.52 -6.27
N PRO A 103 -0.62 -6.90 -7.13
CA PRO A 103 -0.80 -5.45 -7.16
C PRO A 103 -1.34 -4.87 -5.84
N GLU A 104 -2.33 -5.50 -5.21
CA GLU A 104 -2.88 -5.05 -3.93
C GLU A 104 -1.85 -5.16 -2.81
N SER A 105 -1.10 -6.26 -2.75
CA SER A 105 -0.03 -6.43 -1.75
C SER A 105 1.06 -5.38 -1.90
N ARG A 106 1.37 -4.96 -3.13
CA ARG A 106 2.31 -3.87 -3.41
C ARG A 106 1.81 -2.53 -2.89
N ILE A 107 0.53 -2.22 -3.08
CA ILE A 107 -0.09 -0.99 -2.53
C ILE A 107 0.02 -1.00 -1.00
N LYS A 108 -0.33 -2.12 -0.37
CA LYS A 108 -0.22 -2.30 1.09
C LYS A 108 1.22 -2.16 1.59
N PHE A 109 2.19 -2.60 0.80
CA PHE A 109 3.60 -2.45 1.14
C PHE A 109 4.03 -0.98 1.17
N TYR A 110 3.62 -0.16 0.20
CA TYR A 110 3.93 1.27 0.21
C TYR A 110 3.19 2.01 1.34
N GLU A 111 1.92 1.68 1.60
CA GLU A 111 1.17 2.21 2.75
C GLU A 111 1.87 1.89 4.08
N PHE A 112 2.38 0.67 4.22
CA PHE A 112 3.14 0.25 5.39
C PHE A 112 4.43 1.04 5.55
N LYS A 113 5.19 1.24 4.48
CA LYS A 113 6.46 1.99 4.50
C LYS A 113 6.26 3.46 4.87
N GLU A 114 5.24 4.11 4.32
CA GLU A 114 4.92 5.51 4.60
C GLU A 114 4.44 5.74 6.03
N ASN A 115 3.64 4.80 6.56
CA ASN A 115 2.95 4.98 7.83
C ASN A 115 3.57 4.17 8.98
N ARG A 116 4.72 3.57 8.79
CA ARG A 116 5.41 2.69 9.78
C ARG A 116 4.51 1.56 10.32
N GLY A 117 3.66 1.00 9.47
CA GLY A 117 2.72 -0.03 9.86
C GLY A 117 1.59 0.44 10.79
N VAL A 118 1.49 1.74 11.03
CA VAL A 118 0.31 2.30 11.68
C VAL A 118 -0.82 2.29 10.67
N LEU A 119 -1.93 1.61 11.01
CA LEU A 119 -3.13 1.74 10.23
C LEU A 119 -3.54 3.20 10.27
N LYS A 120 -3.59 3.87 9.13
CA LYS A 120 -4.43 5.06 9.03
C LYS A 120 -5.83 4.55 9.34
N SER A 121 -6.36 4.89 10.52
CA SER A 121 -7.77 4.73 10.74
C SER A 121 -8.44 5.46 9.57
N LEU A 122 -9.26 4.75 8.81
CA LEU A 122 -10.15 5.38 7.82
C LEU A 122 -11.15 6.33 8.50
N ASP A 123 -11.08 6.38 9.82
CA ASP A 123 -11.80 7.24 10.71
C ASP A 123 -10.92 8.43 11.09
N VAL A 124 -10.78 9.35 10.26
CA VAL A 124 -10.85 10.77 10.58
C VAL A 124 -10.67 11.52 9.26
N VAL A 125 -11.59 11.30 8.35
CA VAL A 125 -12.14 12.49 7.76
C VAL A 125 -12.88 13.13 8.92
N SER A 126 -12.20 14.00 9.70
CA SER A 126 -12.90 14.99 10.52
C SER A 126 -14.00 15.54 9.61
N PRO A 127 -15.29 15.32 9.91
CA PRO A 127 -16.32 15.78 9.02
C PRO A 127 -16.16 17.29 8.90
N TYR A 128 -15.53 17.71 7.80
CA TYR A 128 -15.41 19.12 7.54
C TYR A 128 -16.82 19.67 7.54
N LYS A 129 -17.04 20.73 8.29
CA LYS A 129 -18.31 21.39 8.33
C LYS A 129 -18.26 22.53 7.32
N LEU A 130 -19.09 22.43 6.29
CA LEU A 130 -19.24 23.55 5.35
C LEU A 130 -19.67 24.79 6.14
N ARG A 131 -19.15 25.94 5.75
CA ARG A 131 -19.67 27.22 6.21
C ARG A 131 -21.08 27.42 5.64
N LYS A 132 -21.89 28.23 6.29
CA LYS A 132 -23.27 28.45 5.91
C LYS A 132 -23.42 28.76 4.41
N GLU A 133 -22.60 29.68 3.90
CA GLU A 133 -22.65 30.09 2.49
C GLU A 133 -22.24 28.97 1.52
N GLN A 134 -21.36 28.08 1.97
CA GLN A 134 -20.95 26.90 1.19
C GLN A 134 -22.08 25.88 1.13
N GLN A 135 -22.73 25.63 2.25
CA GLN A 135 -23.88 24.73 2.33
C GLN A 135 -25.03 25.23 1.47
N GLU A 136 -25.37 26.52 1.57
CA GLU A 136 -26.42 27.13 0.73
C GLU A 136 -26.13 26.98 -0.77
N ALA A 137 -24.87 27.13 -1.20
CA ALA A 137 -24.49 26.93 -2.60
C ALA A 137 -24.63 25.48 -3.05
N VAL A 138 -24.28 24.52 -2.19
CA VAL A 138 -24.46 23.08 -2.46
C VAL A 138 -25.96 22.76 -2.55
N ASP A 139 -26.76 23.18 -1.58
CA ASP A 139 -28.20 22.92 -1.51
C ASP A 139 -28.94 23.47 -2.74
N GLN A 140 -28.58 24.69 -3.17
CA GLN A 140 -29.14 25.29 -4.39
C GLN A 140 -28.75 24.48 -5.64
N THR A 141 -27.52 24.01 -5.72
CA THR A 141 -27.04 23.20 -6.86
C THR A 141 -27.77 21.85 -6.90
N VAL A 142 -27.97 21.19 -5.77
CA VAL A 142 -28.73 19.95 -5.65
C VAL A 142 -30.19 20.18 -6.06
N ALA A 143 -30.81 21.23 -5.58
CA ALA A 143 -32.20 21.57 -5.91
C ALA A 143 -32.35 21.83 -7.43
N TYR A 144 -31.41 22.58 -8.03
CA TYR A 144 -31.40 22.82 -9.46
C TYR A 144 -31.24 21.51 -10.25
N ARG A 145 -30.29 20.66 -9.86
CA ARG A 145 -30.04 19.38 -10.52
C ARG A 145 -31.27 18.45 -10.46
N ASN A 146 -31.96 18.43 -9.34
CA ASN A 146 -33.17 17.61 -9.16
C ASN A 146 -34.38 18.11 -9.96
N SER A 147 -34.40 19.40 -10.32
CA SER A 147 -35.50 20.00 -11.10
C SER A 147 -35.24 20.07 -12.62
N HIS A 148 -34.02 19.75 -13.06
CA HIS A 148 -33.61 19.85 -14.47
C HIS A 148 -32.85 18.59 -14.89
N GLU A 149 -33.31 17.89 -15.93
CA GLU A 149 -32.60 16.72 -16.48
C GLU A 149 -31.25 17.10 -17.10
N GLN A 150 -31.16 18.28 -17.70
CA GLN A 150 -29.95 18.86 -18.25
C GLN A 150 -29.89 20.33 -17.91
N GLY A 151 -28.70 20.83 -17.66
CA GLY A 151 -28.48 22.24 -17.35
C GLY A 151 -27.08 22.56 -16.85
N GLU A 152 -26.73 23.83 -16.91
CA GLU A 152 -25.47 24.36 -16.38
C GLU A 152 -25.77 25.20 -15.14
N PHE A 153 -24.99 25.01 -14.07
CA PHE A 153 -25.07 25.79 -12.84
C PHE A 153 -23.73 26.46 -12.59
N LEU A 154 -23.71 27.80 -12.58
CA LEU A 154 -22.49 28.57 -12.40
C LEU A 154 -22.35 29.07 -10.95
N TRP A 155 -21.30 28.69 -10.26
CA TRP A 155 -20.93 29.27 -8.99
C TRP A 155 -20.08 30.52 -9.16
N ASN A 156 -20.66 31.69 -8.94
CA ASN A 156 -19.91 32.92 -8.86
C ASN A 156 -19.44 33.20 -7.43
N ALA A 157 -18.30 32.59 -7.07
CA ALA A 157 -17.78 32.62 -5.71
C ALA A 157 -16.47 33.43 -5.62
N LYS A 158 -16.37 34.25 -4.58
CA LYS A 158 -15.18 35.08 -4.27
C LYS A 158 -13.93 34.19 -4.05
N PRO A 159 -12.72 34.74 -4.22
CA PRO A 159 -11.49 34.07 -3.79
C PRO A 159 -11.59 33.61 -2.33
N ARG A 160 -11.01 32.42 -2.01
CA ARG A 160 -11.06 31.81 -0.68
C ARG A 160 -12.45 31.35 -0.20
N PHE A 161 -13.45 31.34 -1.04
CA PHE A 161 -14.77 30.78 -0.71
C PHE A 161 -14.67 29.30 -0.29
N GLY A 162 -13.70 28.54 -0.85
CA GLY A 162 -13.56 27.10 -0.64
C GLY A 162 -14.36 26.28 -1.64
N LYS A 163 -14.38 26.73 -2.89
CA LYS A 163 -15.08 26.06 -4.01
C LYS A 163 -14.81 24.56 -4.08
N THR A 164 -13.56 24.15 -3.96
CA THR A 164 -13.15 22.74 -4.01
C THR A 164 -13.87 21.90 -2.95
N LEU A 165 -14.00 22.43 -1.71
CA LEU A 165 -14.66 21.74 -0.62
C LEU A 165 -16.17 21.59 -0.86
N SER A 166 -16.80 22.64 -1.40
CA SER A 166 -18.23 22.62 -1.73
C SER A 166 -18.53 21.68 -2.91
N VAL A 167 -17.66 21.65 -3.94
CA VAL A 167 -17.78 20.68 -5.05
C VAL A 167 -17.61 19.25 -4.55
N TYR A 168 -16.64 19.01 -3.68
CA TYR A 168 -16.44 17.69 -3.10
C TYR A 168 -17.67 17.22 -2.31
N ASP A 169 -18.30 18.10 -1.54
CA ASP A 169 -19.52 17.76 -0.80
C ASP A 169 -20.72 17.49 -1.73
N PHE A 170 -20.85 18.26 -2.80
CA PHE A 170 -21.89 18.06 -3.82
C PHE A 170 -21.76 16.70 -4.55
N CYS A 171 -20.53 16.17 -4.67
CA CYS A 171 -20.26 14.91 -5.37
C CYS A 171 -20.38 13.64 -4.49
N LYS A 172 -20.72 13.78 -3.20
CA LYS A 172 -20.99 12.64 -2.31
C LYS A 172 -22.36 12.01 -2.57
#